data_9a66211feb1727b0ddecb081258e409f
#
_entry.id   9a66211feb1727b0ddecb081258e409f
#
_cell.length_a   1.000
_cell.length_b   1.000
_cell.length_c   1.000
_cell.angle_alpha   90.00
_cell.angle_beta   90.00
_cell.angle_gamma   90.00
#
_symmetry.space_group_name_H-M   'P 1'
#
loop_
_entity.id
_entity.type
_entity.pdbx_description
1 polymer ?
#
loop_
_entity_poly.entity_id
_entity_poly.type
_entity_poly.pdbx_seq_one_letter_code
_entity_poly.pdbx_strand_id
1 'polypeptide(L)'
;MRIHSLQHVEFEDLANIESWAREKGHSVAKTLLCRNEKLPSPNEFDWLIVMGGPMNVYEEEQYPWLIQEKKIIREAIAENKFVLGICLGAQLIADVLGARVPKNAHKEIGWHSVYLTEPGKRSSVXXXXXXXXXXXKHSNMTGMCLDSNFIWSHPRKAFTVW
;
A
#
# COMPACT_ATOMS: atom_id res chain seq x y z
N MET A 1 -8.44 -15.45 6.55
CA MET A 1 -8.02 -14.95 5.22
C MET A 1 -6.55 -15.29 5.01
N ARG A 2 -6.16 -15.50 3.76
CA ARG A 2 -4.75 -15.69 3.37
C ARG A 2 -4.19 -14.31 3.01
N ILE A 3 -3.26 -13.82 3.82
CA ILE A 3 -2.60 -12.52 3.60
C ILE A 3 -1.26 -12.80 2.93
N HIS A 4 -0.92 -12.02 1.92
CA HIS A 4 0.39 -12.11 1.27
C HIS A 4 1.04 -10.73 1.25
N SER A 5 2.26 -10.60 1.75
CA SER A 5 3.00 -9.34 1.71
C SER A 5 4.08 -9.37 0.64
N LEU A 6 4.18 -8.29 -0.12
CA LEU A 6 5.29 -8.04 -1.03
C LEU A 6 6.26 -7.09 -0.33
N GLN A 7 7.49 -7.55 -0.11
CA GLN A 7 8.53 -6.79 0.61
C GLN A 7 9.66 -6.44 -0.35
N HIS A 8 10.04 -5.17 -0.36
CA HIS A 8 11.07 -4.64 -1.25
C HIS A 8 12.48 -4.72 -0.64
N VAL A 9 12.56 -4.68 0.68
CA VAL A 9 13.81 -4.77 1.44
C VAL A 9 13.61 -5.68 2.65
N GLU A 10 14.68 -6.26 3.14
CA GLU A 10 14.60 -7.29 4.19
C GLU A 10 14.10 -6.77 5.54
N PHE A 11 14.38 -5.49 5.82
CA PHE A 11 14.11 -4.91 7.13
C PHE A 11 12.75 -4.19 7.23
N GLU A 12 11.97 -4.10 6.14
CA GLU A 12 10.63 -3.49 6.17
C GLU A 12 9.57 -4.60 6.06
N ASP A 13 9.33 -5.30 7.14
CA ASP A 13 8.33 -6.36 7.23
C ASP A 13 6.98 -5.83 7.72
N LEU A 14 6.02 -6.73 7.91
CA LEU A 14 4.66 -6.40 8.36
C LEU A 14 4.58 -5.94 9.81
N ALA A 15 5.61 -6.18 10.62
CA ALA A 15 5.67 -5.76 12.02
C ALA A 15 4.36 -6.11 12.77
N ASN A 16 3.74 -5.11 13.39
CA ASN A 16 2.50 -5.30 14.16
C ASN A 16 1.32 -5.82 13.33
N ILE A 17 1.33 -5.60 12.01
CA ILE A 17 0.28 -6.13 11.11
C ILE A 17 0.34 -7.66 11.10
N GLU A 18 1.54 -8.23 11.10
CA GLU A 18 1.68 -9.69 11.13
C GLU A 18 1.17 -10.28 12.44
N SER A 19 1.53 -9.66 13.58
CA SER A 19 1.06 -10.10 14.90
C SER A 19 -0.48 -10.06 14.97
N TRP A 20 -1.06 -8.93 14.56
CA TRP A 20 -2.51 -8.77 14.50
C TRP A 20 -3.17 -9.82 13.60
N ALA A 21 -2.59 -10.06 12.42
CA ALA A 21 -3.16 -11.01 11.47
C ALA A 21 -3.18 -12.43 12.05
N ARG A 22 -2.09 -12.83 12.71
CA ARG A 22 -2.01 -14.14 13.34
C ARG A 22 -2.98 -14.28 14.51
N GLU A 23 -3.11 -13.23 15.33
CA GLU A 23 -4.09 -13.20 16.45
C GLU A 23 -5.53 -13.36 15.95
N LYS A 24 -5.82 -12.83 14.74
CA LYS A 24 -7.15 -12.95 14.11
C LYS A 24 -7.31 -14.27 13.33
N GLY A 25 -6.34 -15.17 13.38
CA GLY A 25 -6.42 -16.46 12.71
C GLY A 25 -6.20 -16.39 11.20
N HIS A 26 -5.51 -15.37 10.71
CA HIS A 26 -5.17 -15.25 9.31
C HIS A 26 -3.83 -15.95 9.04
N SER A 27 -3.69 -16.59 7.89
CA SER A 27 -2.38 -17.08 7.44
C SER A 27 -1.63 -15.93 6.77
N VAL A 28 -0.32 -15.87 7.00
CA VAL A 28 0.54 -14.81 6.45
C VAL A 28 1.69 -15.46 5.69
N ALA A 29 1.83 -15.08 4.43
CA ALA A 29 2.96 -15.45 3.56
C ALA A 29 3.63 -14.17 3.06
N LYS A 30 4.85 -14.29 2.55
CA LYS A 30 5.59 -13.13 2.02
C LYS A 30 6.44 -13.50 0.82
N THR A 31 6.73 -12.49 0.01
CA THR A 31 7.69 -12.55 -1.10
C THR A 31 8.69 -11.42 -0.92
N LEU A 32 9.98 -11.74 -0.90
CA LEU A 32 11.06 -10.75 -0.86
C LEU A 32 11.53 -10.46 -2.29
N LEU A 33 11.08 -9.32 -2.83
CA LEU A 33 11.39 -8.92 -4.21
C LEU A 33 12.89 -8.65 -4.41
N CYS A 34 13.57 -8.12 -3.37
CA CYS A 34 15.02 -7.91 -3.42
C CYS A 34 15.83 -9.21 -3.58
N ARG A 35 15.21 -10.35 -3.28
CA ARG A 35 15.83 -11.67 -3.48
C ARG A 35 15.34 -12.37 -4.74
N ASN A 36 14.60 -11.66 -5.60
CA ASN A 36 14.01 -12.22 -6.82
C ASN A 36 13.13 -13.45 -6.54
N GLU A 37 12.48 -13.49 -5.37
CA GLU A 37 11.53 -14.55 -5.06
C GLU A 37 10.32 -14.48 -5.99
N LYS A 38 9.75 -15.63 -6.27
CA LYS A 38 8.61 -15.74 -7.18
C LYS A 38 7.38 -15.08 -6.57
N LEU A 39 6.74 -14.23 -7.35
CA LEU A 39 5.46 -13.60 -6.96
C LEU A 39 4.36 -14.65 -6.85
N PRO A 40 3.41 -14.49 -5.93
CA PRO A 40 2.27 -15.39 -5.83
C PRO A 40 1.31 -15.22 -6.99
N SER A 41 0.50 -16.23 -7.26
CA SER A 41 -0.67 -16.08 -8.12
C SER A 41 -1.81 -15.40 -7.32
N PRO A 42 -2.69 -14.62 -7.96
CA PRO A 42 -3.85 -14.05 -7.25
C PRO A 42 -4.72 -15.09 -6.53
N ASN A 43 -4.72 -16.33 -6.98
CA ASN A 43 -5.47 -17.42 -6.33
C ASN A 43 -4.88 -17.86 -4.98
N GLU A 44 -3.64 -17.44 -4.68
CA GLU A 44 -2.94 -17.88 -3.47
C GLU A 44 -3.23 -16.99 -2.26
N PHE A 45 -3.86 -15.82 -2.45
CA PHE A 45 -4.16 -14.89 -1.36
C PHE A 45 -5.58 -14.30 -1.50
N ASP A 46 -6.05 -13.79 -0.39
CA ASP A 46 -7.31 -13.04 -0.30
C ASP A 46 -7.04 -11.56 -0.07
N TRP A 47 -5.88 -11.25 0.50
CA TRP A 47 -5.45 -9.89 0.86
C TRP A 47 -3.97 -9.72 0.50
N LEU A 48 -3.68 -8.75 -0.36
CA LEU A 48 -2.32 -8.37 -0.74
C LEU A 48 -1.90 -7.13 0.04
N ILE A 49 -0.74 -7.19 0.69
CA ILE A 49 -0.14 -6.03 1.37
C ILE A 49 1.18 -5.70 0.66
N VAL A 50 1.26 -4.51 0.08
CA VAL A 50 2.44 -4.03 -0.66
C VAL A 50 3.20 -3.08 0.26
N MET A 51 4.40 -3.47 0.62
CA MET A 51 5.20 -2.77 1.65
C MET A 51 5.90 -1.53 1.10
N GLY A 52 6.61 -0.85 1.97
CA GLY A 52 7.47 0.28 1.64
C GLY A 52 8.80 -0.14 1.00
N GLY A 53 9.56 0.85 0.59
CA GLY A 53 10.88 0.62 0.02
C GLY A 53 11.49 1.94 -0.46
N PRO A 54 12.81 1.96 -0.66
CA PRO A 54 13.51 3.18 -1.08
C PRO A 54 13.41 3.48 -2.58
N MET A 55 12.81 2.57 -3.37
CA MET A 55 12.70 2.68 -4.82
C MET A 55 11.65 3.73 -5.22
N ASN A 56 11.82 4.29 -6.42
CA ASN A 56 10.77 5.08 -7.06
C ASN A 56 9.90 4.16 -7.91
N VAL A 57 8.62 4.48 -8.04
CA VAL A 57 7.65 3.67 -8.83
C VAL A 57 8.02 3.56 -10.31
N TYR A 58 8.87 4.45 -10.82
CA TYR A 58 9.27 4.48 -12.22
C TYR A 58 10.69 3.91 -12.46
N GLU A 59 11.33 3.31 -11.46
CA GLU A 59 12.68 2.75 -11.58
C GLU A 59 12.67 1.28 -12.07
N GLU A 60 11.85 0.99 -13.08
CA GLU A 60 11.69 -0.36 -13.64
C GLU A 60 12.96 -0.88 -14.32
N GLU A 61 13.80 0.02 -14.85
CA GLU A 61 15.09 -0.38 -15.44
C GLU A 61 16.05 -0.90 -14.35
N GLN A 62 16.03 -0.29 -13.18
CA GLN A 62 16.90 -0.68 -12.07
C GLN A 62 16.30 -1.85 -11.27
N TYR A 63 14.97 -1.90 -11.20
CA TYR A 63 14.24 -2.92 -10.44
C TYR A 63 13.20 -3.59 -11.34
N PRO A 64 13.62 -4.53 -12.22
CA PRO A 64 12.70 -5.13 -13.22
C PRO A 64 11.49 -5.85 -12.61
N TRP A 65 11.59 -6.28 -11.34
CA TRP A 65 10.47 -6.91 -10.64
C TRP A 65 9.29 -5.95 -10.42
N LEU A 66 9.51 -4.61 -10.46
CA LEU A 66 8.44 -3.63 -10.36
C LEU A 66 7.35 -3.84 -11.44
N ILE A 67 7.76 -4.23 -12.64
CA ILE A 67 6.81 -4.50 -13.74
C ILE A 67 5.85 -5.64 -13.35
N GLN A 68 6.41 -6.72 -12.81
CA GLN A 68 5.61 -7.88 -12.41
C GLN A 68 4.77 -7.57 -11.16
N GLU A 69 5.31 -6.77 -10.26
CA GLU A 69 4.59 -6.33 -9.07
C GLU A 69 3.38 -5.46 -9.44
N LYS A 70 3.55 -4.48 -10.33
CA LYS A 70 2.43 -3.67 -10.82
C LYS A 70 1.36 -4.53 -11.49
N LYS A 71 1.79 -5.59 -12.19
CA LYS A 71 0.87 -6.54 -12.82
C LYS A 71 0.01 -7.26 -11.77
N ILE A 72 0.65 -7.85 -10.74
CA ILE A 72 -0.11 -8.59 -9.72
C ILE A 72 -1.02 -7.66 -8.89
N ILE A 73 -0.58 -6.42 -8.64
CA ILE A 73 -1.43 -5.42 -7.98
C ILE A 73 -2.69 -5.16 -8.83
N ARG A 74 -2.51 -4.96 -10.14
CA ARG A 74 -3.63 -4.74 -11.07
C ARG A 74 -4.58 -5.94 -11.10
N GLU A 75 -4.03 -7.16 -11.16
CA GLU A 75 -4.82 -8.39 -11.16
C GLU A 75 -5.59 -8.55 -9.84
N ALA A 76 -4.94 -8.30 -8.70
CA ALA A 76 -5.58 -8.39 -7.39
C ALA A 76 -6.77 -7.43 -7.29
N ILE A 77 -6.59 -6.18 -7.77
CA ILE A 77 -7.67 -5.18 -7.79
C ILE A 77 -8.81 -5.64 -8.71
N ALA A 78 -8.49 -6.13 -9.91
CA ALA A 78 -9.48 -6.59 -10.89
C ALA A 78 -10.29 -7.78 -10.36
N GLU A 79 -9.67 -8.63 -9.55
CA GLU A 79 -10.33 -9.78 -8.92
C GLU A 79 -11.03 -9.43 -7.59
N ASN A 80 -11.13 -8.15 -7.25
CA ASN A 80 -11.78 -7.66 -6.02
C ASN A 80 -11.13 -8.20 -4.74
N LYS A 81 -9.82 -8.43 -4.77
CA LYS A 81 -9.07 -8.78 -3.56
C LYS A 81 -8.89 -7.54 -2.67
N PHE A 82 -8.65 -7.75 -1.39
CA PHE A 82 -8.21 -6.66 -0.53
C PHE A 82 -6.76 -6.29 -0.90
N VAL A 83 -6.49 -5.01 -1.09
CA VAL A 83 -5.14 -4.53 -1.38
C VAL A 83 -4.82 -3.35 -0.47
N LEU A 84 -3.70 -3.43 0.23
CA LEU A 84 -3.20 -2.37 1.11
C LEU A 84 -1.79 -2.00 0.67
N GLY A 85 -1.55 -0.72 0.43
CA GLY A 85 -0.22 -0.22 0.12
C GLY A 85 0.32 0.66 1.23
N ILE A 86 1.59 0.46 1.56
CA ILE A 86 2.30 1.22 2.60
C ILE A 86 3.46 1.96 1.92
N CYS A 87 3.51 3.29 2.04
CA CYS A 87 4.59 4.13 1.49
C CYS A 87 4.75 3.88 -0.02
N LEU A 88 5.85 3.26 -0.48
CA LEU A 88 6.04 2.89 -1.89
C LEU A 88 4.86 2.05 -2.42
N GLY A 89 4.35 1.11 -1.62
CA GLY A 89 3.19 0.30 -2.01
C GLY A 89 1.96 1.13 -2.33
N ALA A 90 1.71 2.19 -1.56
CA ALA A 90 0.61 3.12 -1.85
C ALA A 90 0.82 3.84 -3.19
N GLN A 91 2.07 4.24 -3.46
CA GLN A 91 2.43 4.89 -4.72
C GLN A 91 2.27 3.93 -5.91
N LEU A 92 2.66 2.66 -5.74
CA LEU A 92 2.48 1.64 -6.79
C LEU A 92 1.01 1.39 -7.10
N ILE A 93 0.16 1.33 -6.07
CA ILE A 93 -1.29 1.19 -6.27
C ILE A 93 -1.83 2.41 -7.02
N ALA A 94 -1.42 3.62 -6.63
CA ALA A 94 -1.83 4.85 -7.30
C ALA A 94 -1.44 4.84 -8.79
N ASP A 95 -0.20 4.47 -9.09
CA ASP A 95 0.34 4.37 -10.44
C ASP A 95 -0.45 3.33 -11.27
N VAL A 96 -0.68 2.16 -10.71
CA VAL A 96 -1.45 1.06 -11.36
C VAL A 96 -2.87 1.52 -11.71
N LEU A 97 -3.45 2.40 -10.89
CA LEU A 97 -4.80 2.93 -11.09
C LEU A 97 -4.81 4.18 -11.98
N GLY A 98 -3.65 4.56 -12.56
CA GLY A 98 -3.54 5.65 -13.52
C GLY A 98 -3.31 7.02 -12.91
N ALA A 99 -3.08 7.10 -11.61
CA ALA A 99 -2.73 8.37 -10.97
C ALA A 99 -1.25 8.68 -11.19
N ARG A 100 -0.94 9.95 -11.38
CA ARG A 100 0.46 10.38 -11.47
C ARG A 100 1.06 10.44 -10.05
N VAL A 101 2.26 9.92 -9.91
CA VAL A 101 3.04 9.98 -8.67
C VAL A 101 4.21 10.95 -8.92
N PRO A 102 3.97 12.27 -8.81
CA PRO A 102 5.04 13.23 -9.10
C PRO A 102 6.07 13.25 -7.97
N LYS A 103 7.31 13.52 -8.36
CA LYS A 103 8.36 13.78 -7.39
C LYS A 103 8.08 15.11 -6.69
N ASN A 104 8.14 15.11 -5.36
CA ASN A 104 7.93 16.33 -4.58
C ASN A 104 9.07 17.32 -4.82
N ALA A 105 8.76 18.61 -4.76
CA ALA A 105 9.77 19.68 -4.92
C ALA A 105 10.79 19.65 -3.80
N HIS A 106 10.38 19.26 -2.61
CA HIS A 106 11.23 19.16 -1.43
C HIS A 106 11.13 17.77 -0.80
N LYS A 107 12.24 17.28 -0.28
CA LYS A 107 12.25 16.03 0.49
C LYS A 107 11.55 16.26 1.83
N GLU A 108 10.65 15.37 2.18
CA GLU A 108 9.98 15.38 3.49
C GLU A 108 10.65 14.31 4.35
N ILE A 109 11.61 14.73 5.16
CA ILE A 109 12.37 13.86 6.06
C ILE A 109 12.23 14.42 7.48
N GLY A 110 11.79 13.59 8.42
CA GLY A 110 11.64 13.96 9.82
C GLY A 110 10.19 13.96 10.28
N TRP A 111 9.96 14.56 11.41
CA TRP A 111 8.65 14.64 12.06
C TRP A 111 7.91 15.89 11.60
N HIS A 112 6.74 15.72 11.04
CA HIS A 112 5.92 16.82 10.54
C HIS A 112 4.52 16.74 11.16
N SER A 113 3.92 17.89 11.38
CA SER A 113 2.54 17.96 11.85
C SER A 113 1.59 17.51 10.74
N VAL A 114 0.57 16.76 11.11
CA VAL A 114 -0.42 16.24 10.19
C VAL A 114 -1.82 16.59 10.67
N TYR A 115 -2.72 16.83 9.73
CA TYR A 115 -4.07 17.29 10.03
C TYR A 115 -5.08 16.38 9.33
N LEU A 116 -6.07 15.93 10.08
CA LEU A 116 -7.14 15.13 9.50
C LEU A 116 -8.04 15.99 8.60
N THR A 117 -8.37 15.46 7.45
CA THR A 117 -9.41 16.05 6.58
C THR A 117 -10.78 15.86 7.24
N GLU A 118 -11.79 16.60 6.80
CA GLU A 118 -13.15 16.44 7.34
C GLU A 118 -13.70 15.01 7.16
N PRO A 119 -13.51 14.32 6.01
CA PRO A 119 -13.85 12.90 5.95
C PRO A 119 -13.01 12.04 6.90
N GLY A 120 -11.72 12.34 7.06
CA GLY A 120 -10.83 11.61 7.98
C GLY A 120 -11.30 11.68 9.43
N LYS A 121 -11.80 12.84 9.85
CA LYS A 121 -12.35 13.05 11.21
C LYS A 121 -13.59 12.19 11.48
N ARG A 122 -14.33 11.85 10.43
CA ARG A 122 -15.54 11.02 10.54
C ARG A 122 -15.27 9.53 10.32
N SER A 123 -14.03 9.18 10.00
CA SER A 123 -13.64 7.79 9.78
C SER A 123 -13.41 7.04 11.09
N SER A 124 -13.89 5.87 11.20
CA SER A 124 -13.63 4.99 12.35
C SER A 124 -12.17 4.53 12.42
N VAL A 125 -11.50 4.60 11.31
CA VAL A 125 -10.09 4.23 11.19
C VAL A 125 -9.16 5.37 11.57
N UNK A 126 -9.44 6.40 11.23
CA UNK A 126 -8.59 7.53 11.41
C UNK A 126 -8.73 8.23 12.76
N UNK A 127 -9.34 7.78 13.37
CA UNK A 127 -9.56 8.23 14.69
C UNK A 127 -8.43 8.04 15.64
N UNK A 128 -7.70 7.25 15.34
CA UNK A 128 -6.55 6.91 16.08
C UNK A 128 -5.29 7.42 15.51
N UNK A 129 -5.40 7.82 14.54
CA UNK A 129 -4.14 8.16 14.02
C UNK A 129 -4.06 9.60 13.73
N UNK A 130 -3.27 10.08 14.25
CA UNK A 130 -2.95 11.37 13.90
C UNK A 130 -2.14 11.31 12.70
N UNK A 131 -2.49 11.50 11.93
CA UNK A 131 -1.74 11.37 11.08
C UNK A 131 -1.20 11.95 9.90
N UNK A 132 -0.67 11.79 9.37
CA UNK A 132 0.15 12.26 8.49
C UNK A 132 -0.54 12.79 7.33
N UNK A 133 -0.68 13.62 7.30
CA UNK A 133 -1.20 13.99 6.20
C UNK A 133 -0.35 14.69 5.34
N UNK A 134 0.07 14.15 4.78
CA UNK A 134 0.74 14.82 3.78
C UNK A 134 -0.27 15.33 2.82
N UNK A 135 -0.43 15.94 2.60
CA UNK A 135 -1.23 16.53 1.74
C UNK A 135 -1.66 15.70 0.64
N UNK A 136 -2.27 15.14 0.93
CA UNK A 136 -2.73 14.47 0.02
C UNK A 136 -3.46 15.20 -0.80
N LYS A 137 -3.05 15.44 -1.97
CA LYS A 137 -3.82 16.04 -3.05
C LYS A 137 -4.85 15.02 -3.57
N HIS A 138 -6.09 15.39 -3.41
CA HIS A 138 -7.27 14.60 -3.78
C HIS A 138 -7.22 14.12 -5.24
N SER A 139 -7.26 12.82 -5.42
CA SER A 139 -7.72 12.28 -6.68
C SER A 139 -9.17 11.83 -6.49
N ASN A 140 -10.05 12.33 -7.35
CA ASN A 140 -11.47 12.01 -7.36
C ASN A 140 -11.69 10.57 -7.89
N MET A 141 -11.22 9.60 -7.13
CA MET A 141 -11.54 8.21 -7.46
C MET A 141 -12.53 7.68 -6.44
N THR A 142 -13.72 7.36 -6.91
CA THR A 142 -14.78 6.77 -6.09
C THR A 142 -14.30 5.46 -5.48
N GLY A 143 -14.21 5.43 -4.17
CA GLY A 143 -13.82 4.24 -3.44
C GLY A 143 -12.35 4.16 -3.04
N MET A 144 -11.56 5.20 -3.31
CA MET A 144 -10.16 5.24 -2.90
C MET A 144 -9.88 6.38 -1.96
N CYS A 145 -9.28 6.08 -0.85
CA CYS A 145 -8.74 7.10 0.04
C CYS A 145 -7.22 7.11 -0.12
N LEU A 146 -6.71 8.17 -0.73
CA LEU A 146 -5.28 8.37 -0.89
C LEU A 146 -4.77 9.16 0.31
N ASP A 147 -4.12 8.49 1.21
CA ASP A 147 -3.21 9.16 2.13
C ASP A 147 -1.79 8.88 1.68
N SER A 148 -0.88 9.80 1.97
CA SER A 148 0.47 9.78 1.42
C SER A 148 1.24 8.48 1.65
N ASN A 149 0.80 7.63 2.55
CA ASN A 149 1.52 6.43 2.91
C ASN A 149 0.71 5.12 2.85
N PHE A 150 -0.63 5.19 2.65
CA PHE A 150 -1.45 3.97 2.62
C PHE A 150 -2.58 4.08 1.60
N ILE A 151 -2.72 3.10 0.75
CA ILE A 151 -3.88 2.95 -0.13
C ILE A 151 -4.47 1.56 0.08
N TRP A 152 -5.78 1.51 0.28
CA TRP A 152 -6.55 0.28 0.29
C TRP A 152 -7.59 0.33 -0.81
N SER A 153 -7.68 -0.68 -1.63
CA SER A 153 -8.74 -0.80 -2.62
C SER A 153 -9.66 -1.98 -2.27
N HIS A 154 -10.95 -1.67 -2.22
CA HIS A 154 -12.01 -2.66 -2.12
C HIS A 154 -13.26 -2.08 -2.77
N PRO A 155 -14.01 -2.85 -3.58
CA PRO A 155 -15.13 -2.30 -4.36
C PRO A 155 -16.28 -1.76 -3.53
N ARG A 156 -16.39 -2.10 -2.26
CA ARG A 156 -17.50 -1.65 -1.40
C ARG A 156 -17.08 -0.82 -0.20
N LYS A 157 -15.79 -0.72 0.11
CA LYS A 157 -15.29 0.07 1.25
C LYS A 157 -13.86 0.51 1.00
N ALA A 158 -13.64 1.79 0.90
CA ALA A 158 -12.30 2.35 0.90
C ALA A 158 -11.93 2.74 2.34
N PHE A 159 -10.81 2.25 2.80
CA PHE A 159 -10.27 2.63 4.10
C PHE A 159 -8.83 3.07 3.92
N THR A 160 -8.51 4.18 4.53
CA THR A 160 -7.12 4.62 4.66
C THR A 160 -6.61 4.16 6.02
N VAL A 161 -5.49 3.47 6.02
CA VAL A 161 -4.79 3.13 7.25
C VAL A 161 -3.37 3.64 7.13
N TRP A 162 -2.84 4.15 8.23
CA TRP A 162 -1.50 4.74 8.38
C TRP A 162 -0.37 3.75 8.21
#